data_12c6bdba1751565bd9611a3dbdfdde69
#
_entry.id   12c6bdba1751565bd9611a3dbdfdde69
#
_cell.length_a   1.000
_cell.length_b   1.000
_cell.length_c   1.000
_cell.angle_alpha   90.00
_cell.angle_beta   90.00
_cell.angle_gamma   90.00
#
_symmetry.space_group_name_H-M   'P 1'
#
loop_
_entity.id
_entity.type
_entity.pdbx_description
1 polymer ?
#
loop_
_entity_poly.entity_id
_entity_poly.type
_entity_poly.pdbx_seq_one_letter_code
_entity_poly.pdbx_strand_id
1 'polypeptide(L)'
;VFINSLGLPTYDAKEIGLAFRKEKLGSFDKSIVITASEQQEYFKVVMAALSKIEPKIAAKTQHITHGMMQFADGKMSSRKGNVVSGDGLLAELADVVGEKIADRNFEIAEADEIKTMIAVAALKYAVLKQSPGKNIIFDRDKALSFEGDSGPYIQYSCVRAKSVLEKAHDRKLIPNPHKLPDGWATRPLEKMLYRFPETIEKAMNEVAPQNIVTYVTQVASEFNSFYGNEQVLDGSKSEGYKLAIVRATSIVITNC
;
A
#
# COMPACT_ATOMS: atom_id res chain seq x y z
N VAL A 1 8.68 -31.90 15.14
CA VAL A 1 8.34 -33.27 14.78
C VAL A 1 7.54 -33.27 13.50
N PHE A 2 8.05 -33.91 12.41
CA PHE A 2 7.39 -33.90 11.09
C PHE A 2 6.33 -34.99 10.95
N ILE A 3 6.48 -36.09 11.65
CA ILE A 3 5.52 -37.20 11.66
C ILE A 3 5.14 -37.47 13.12
N ASN A 4 3.84 -37.55 13.42
CA ASN A 4 3.35 -37.81 14.75
C ASN A 4 3.43 -39.31 15.09
N SER A 5 3.08 -39.72 16.32
CA SER A 5 3.10 -41.11 16.79
C SER A 5 2.15 -42.05 16.04
N LEU A 6 1.18 -41.50 15.31
CA LEU A 6 0.25 -42.23 14.46
C LEU A 6 0.70 -42.39 13.01
N GLY A 7 1.93 -41.92 12.69
CA GLY A 7 2.45 -41.94 11.32
C GLY A 7 1.87 -40.86 10.40
N LEU A 8 1.12 -39.90 10.96
CA LEU A 8 0.50 -38.84 10.17
C LEU A 8 1.40 -37.59 10.09
N PRO A 9 1.41 -36.87 8.93
CA PRO A 9 2.18 -35.66 8.78
C PRO A 9 1.63 -34.56 9.69
N THR A 10 2.54 -33.91 10.42
CA THR A 10 2.24 -32.71 11.19
C THR A 10 2.16 -31.50 10.28
N TYR A 11 1.89 -30.33 10.86
CA TYR A 11 1.90 -29.06 10.14
C TYR A 11 3.25 -28.78 9.45
N ASP A 12 4.37 -29.08 10.14
CA ASP A 12 5.73 -28.95 9.58
C ASP A 12 5.92 -29.74 8.27
N ALA A 13 5.47 -30.97 8.25
CA ALA A 13 5.58 -31.82 7.07
C ALA A 13 4.68 -31.34 5.93
N LYS A 14 3.49 -30.80 6.27
CA LYS A 14 2.54 -30.25 5.30
C LYS A 14 3.10 -28.99 4.63
N GLU A 15 3.79 -28.13 5.38
CA GLU A 15 4.46 -26.93 4.81
C GLU A 15 5.56 -27.30 3.82
N ILE A 16 6.36 -28.33 4.13
CA ILE A 16 7.34 -28.86 3.17
C ILE A 16 6.63 -29.41 1.93
N GLY A 17 5.58 -30.23 2.13
CA GLY A 17 4.79 -30.75 1.02
C GLY A 17 4.17 -29.67 0.14
N LEU A 18 3.72 -28.55 0.77
CA LEU A 18 3.20 -27.40 0.06
C LEU A 18 4.27 -26.73 -0.81
N ALA A 19 5.51 -26.61 -0.34
CA ALA A 19 6.61 -26.05 -1.12
C ALA A 19 6.86 -26.86 -2.41
N PHE A 20 6.87 -28.19 -2.33
CA PHE A 20 6.96 -29.09 -3.50
C PHE A 20 5.75 -28.94 -4.44
N ARG A 21 4.55 -28.81 -3.87
CA ARG A 21 3.33 -28.64 -4.67
C ARG A 21 3.33 -27.32 -5.45
N LYS A 22 3.78 -26.25 -4.83
CA LYS A 22 3.93 -24.94 -5.51
C LYS A 22 4.85 -25.05 -6.73
N GLU A 23 6.02 -25.67 -6.59
CA GLU A 23 6.96 -25.85 -7.70
C GLU A 23 6.36 -26.70 -8.83
N LYS A 24 5.52 -27.70 -8.52
CA LYS A 24 4.83 -28.52 -9.51
C LYS A 24 3.70 -27.79 -10.24
N LEU A 25 3.04 -26.82 -9.59
CA LEU A 25 1.94 -26.07 -10.17
C LEU A 25 2.41 -24.98 -11.14
N GLY A 26 3.61 -24.48 -10.97
CA GLY A 26 4.21 -23.50 -11.85
C GLY A 26 5.60 -23.13 -11.38
N SER A 27 6.53 -22.93 -12.32
CA SER A 27 7.86 -22.43 -11.98
C SER A 27 7.76 -20.99 -11.47
N PHE A 28 8.50 -20.69 -10.41
CA PHE A 28 8.61 -19.37 -9.82
C PHE A 28 10.07 -19.05 -9.51
N ASP A 29 10.43 -17.78 -9.56
CA ASP A 29 11.74 -17.30 -9.14
C ASP A 29 11.81 -17.12 -7.63
N LYS A 30 10.70 -16.74 -7.00
CA LYS A 30 10.61 -16.49 -5.56
C LYS A 30 9.24 -16.90 -5.02
N SER A 31 9.24 -17.67 -3.92
CA SER A 31 8.05 -17.99 -3.12
C SER A 31 8.14 -17.26 -1.78
N ILE A 32 7.17 -16.41 -1.48
CA ILE A 32 7.10 -15.68 -0.22
C ILE A 32 5.99 -16.28 0.63
N VAL A 33 6.33 -16.70 1.85
CA VAL A 33 5.38 -17.19 2.85
C VAL A 33 5.22 -16.12 3.92
N ILE A 34 3.98 -15.68 4.15
CA ILE A 34 3.66 -14.63 5.11
C ILE A 34 2.86 -15.25 6.26
N THR A 35 3.34 -15.08 7.49
CA THR A 35 2.63 -15.53 8.69
C THR A 35 2.70 -14.49 9.81
N ALA A 36 1.93 -14.72 10.88
CA ALA A 36 2.08 -13.93 12.10
C ALA A 36 3.46 -14.20 12.76
N SER A 37 3.97 -13.21 13.48
CA SER A 37 5.29 -13.24 14.13
C SER A 37 5.45 -14.42 15.11
N GLU A 38 4.36 -14.96 15.67
CA GLU A 38 4.37 -16.16 16.51
C GLU A 38 4.90 -17.41 15.80
N GLN A 39 4.81 -17.45 14.45
CA GLN A 39 5.25 -18.58 13.64
C GLN A 39 6.73 -18.49 13.23
N GLN A 40 7.44 -17.43 13.62
CA GLN A 40 8.79 -17.17 13.14
C GLN A 40 9.78 -18.30 13.46
N GLU A 41 9.82 -18.74 14.73
CA GLU A 41 10.74 -19.80 15.14
C GLU A 41 10.36 -21.16 14.53
N TYR A 42 9.09 -21.40 14.40
CA TYR A 42 8.55 -22.56 13.72
C TYR A 42 9.04 -22.64 12.25
N PHE A 43 8.90 -21.56 11.49
CA PHE A 43 9.36 -21.52 10.09
C PHE A 43 10.86 -21.63 9.93
N LYS A 44 11.67 -21.22 10.90
CA LYS A 44 13.13 -21.47 10.88
C LYS A 44 13.42 -22.98 10.81
N VAL A 45 12.68 -23.79 11.56
CA VAL A 45 12.83 -25.25 11.55
C VAL A 45 12.36 -25.83 10.22
N VAL A 46 11.23 -25.39 9.71
CA VAL A 46 10.69 -25.82 8.41
C VAL A 46 11.68 -25.50 7.30
N MET A 47 12.22 -24.27 7.25
CA MET A 47 13.19 -23.85 6.25
C MET A 47 14.52 -24.61 6.36
N ALA A 48 14.99 -24.88 7.57
CA ALA A 48 16.19 -25.69 7.79
C ALA A 48 16.00 -27.15 7.30
N ALA A 49 14.83 -27.72 7.49
CA ALA A 49 14.49 -29.05 6.99
C ALA A 49 14.35 -29.04 5.45
N LEU A 50 13.64 -28.06 4.89
CA LEU A 50 13.47 -27.92 3.43
C LEU A 50 14.83 -27.75 2.74
N SER A 51 15.77 -26.99 3.32
CA SER A 51 17.11 -26.82 2.74
C SER A 51 17.94 -28.10 2.68
N LYS A 52 17.66 -29.07 3.57
CA LYS A 52 18.30 -30.40 3.54
C LYS A 52 17.63 -31.36 2.56
N ILE A 53 16.32 -31.21 2.34
CA ILE A 53 15.53 -32.11 1.49
C ILE A 53 15.62 -31.67 0.03
N GLU A 54 15.38 -30.38 -0.24
CA GLU A 54 15.40 -29.78 -1.58
C GLU A 54 15.97 -28.35 -1.53
N PRO A 55 17.30 -28.23 -1.60
CA PRO A 55 18.00 -26.93 -1.49
C PRO A 55 17.55 -25.90 -2.54
N LYS A 56 17.16 -26.35 -3.74
CA LYS A 56 16.74 -25.46 -4.84
C LYS A 56 15.42 -24.77 -4.51
N ILE A 57 14.45 -25.47 -3.95
CA ILE A 57 13.18 -24.88 -3.51
C ILE A 57 13.41 -23.98 -2.30
N ALA A 58 14.25 -24.41 -1.35
CA ALA A 58 14.59 -23.62 -0.17
C ALA A 58 15.23 -22.27 -0.54
N ALA A 59 16.15 -22.26 -1.52
CA ALA A 59 16.82 -21.04 -1.99
C ALA A 59 15.85 -20.00 -2.60
N LYS A 60 14.74 -20.48 -3.18
CA LYS A 60 13.68 -19.62 -3.73
C LYS A 60 12.63 -19.20 -2.70
N THR A 61 12.59 -19.83 -1.52
CA THR A 61 11.55 -19.61 -0.51
C THR A 61 12.03 -18.63 0.56
N GLN A 62 11.26 -17.59 0.78
CA GLN A 62 11.49 -16.60 1.83
C GLN A 62 10.29 -16.57 2.78
N HIS A 63 10.55 -16.68 4.07
CA HIS A 63 9.54 -16.46 5.10
C HIS A 63 9.65 -15.04 5.65
N ILE A 64 8.52 -14.35 5.70
CA ILE A 64 8.38 -13.04 6.34
C ILE A 64 7.25 -13.09 7.35
N THR A 65 7.32 -12.23 8.37
CA THR A 65 6.29 -12.17 9.40
C THR A 65 5.60 -10.82 9.40
N HIS A 66 4.33 -10.80 9.78
CA HIS A 66 3.62 -9.59 10.16
C HIS A 66 3.37 -9.57 11.68
N GLY A 67 3.32 -8.38 12.26
CA GLY A 67 2.91 -8.22 13.66
C GLY A 67 1.41 -8.37 13.86
N MET A 68 1.00 -8.37 15.12
CA MET A 68 -0.43 -8.43 15.49
C MET A 68 -1.06 -7.04 15.31
N MET A 69 -2.30 -7.02 14.81
CA MET A 69 -3.11 -5.80 14.80
C MET A 69 -3.75 -5.61 16.18
N GLN A 70 -3.67 -4.39 16.69
CA GLN A 70 -4.29 -3.98 17.94
C GLN A 70 -5.01 -2.65 17.70
N PHE A 71 -6.18 -2.48 18.34
CA PHE A 71 -6.85 -1.19 18.31
C PHE A 71 -6.22 -0.23 19.32
N ALA A 72 -6.18 1.08 19.00
CA ALA A 72 -5.62 2.11 19.86
C ALA A 72 -6.36 2.21 21.22
N ASP A 73 -7.64 1.84 21.27
CA ASP A 73 -8.52 1.86 22.42
C ASP A 73 -8.53 0.56 23.26
N GLY A 74 -7.77 -0.45 22.85
CA GLY A 74 -7.61 -1.68 23.64
C GLY A 74 -7.25 -2.92 22.82
N LYS A 75 -6.87 -3.98 23.53
CA LYS A 75 -6.52 -5.27 22.93
C LYS A 75 -7.78 -5.98 22.41
N MET A 76 -7.73 -6.50 21.19
CA MET A 76 -8.67 -7.53 20.76
C MET A 76 -8.55 -8.74 21.70
N SER A 77 -9.57 -9.01 22.51
CA SER A 77 -9.60 -10.15 23.41
C SER A 77 -10.66 -11.13 22.95
N SER A 78 -10.23 -12.25 22.39
CA SER A 78 -11.11 -13.38 22.05
C SER A 78 -11.89 -13.91 23.27
N ARG A 79 -11.35 -13.73 24.49
CA ARG A 79 -11.98 -14.15 25.74
C ARG A 79 -13.16 -13.28 26.17
N LYS A 80 -13.28 -12.05 25.66
CA LYS A 80 -14.38 -11.10 25.96
C LYS A 80 -15.40 -10.97 24.82
N GLY A 81 -15.31 -11.80 23.78
CA GLY A 81 -16.25 -11.75 22.65
C GLY A 81 -16.04 -10.59 21.66
N ASN A 82 -15.06 -9.73 21.89
CA ASN A 82 -14.73 -8.60 20.99
C ASN A 82 -13.72 -9.00 19.90
N VAL A 83 -14.04 -10.05 19.16
CA VAL A 83 -13.28 -10.39 17.95
C VAL A 83 -13.94 -9.67 16.78
N VAL A 84 -13.27 -8.66 16.26
CA VAL A 84 -13.69 -7.98 15.02
C VAL A 84 -13.14 -8.78 13.85
N SER A 85 -14.01 -9.28 12.98
CA SER A 85 -13.59 -9.91 11.72
C SER A 85 -13.07 -8.85 10.75
N GLY A 86 -12.25 -9.25 9.77
CA GLY A 86 -11.77 -8.34 8.73
C GLY A 86 -12.92 -7.70 7.95
N ASP A 87 -13.94 -8.50 7.60
CA ASP A 87 -15.13 -7.99 6.91
C ASP A 87 -15.93 -7.02 7.79
N GLY A 88 -16.05 -7.33 9.09
CA GLY A 88 -16.73 -6.45 10.04
C GLY A 88 -16.01 -5.10 10.19
N LEU A 89 -14.67 -5.11 10.22
CA LEU A 89 -13.89 -3.88 10.26
C LEU A 89 -14.05 -3.05 8.98
N LEU A 90 -14.04 -3.70 7.82
CA LEU A 90 -14.26 -3.01 6.55
C LEU A 90 -15.65 -2.40 6.46
N ALA A 91 -16.69 -3.12 6.90
CA ALA A 91 -18.05 -2.61 6.93
C ALA A 91 -18.17 -1.39 7.87
N GLU A 92 -17.61 -1.47 9.09
CA GLU A 92 -17.56 -0.36 10.05
C GLU A 92 -16.88 0.89 9.45
N LEU A 93 -15.72 0.70 8.80
CA LEU A 93 -15.02 1.81 8.15
C LEU A 93 -15.83 2.39 6.99
N ALA A 94 -16.49 1.55 6.18
CA ALA A 94 -17.33 2.00 5.08
C ALA A 94 -18.54 2.79 5.57
N ASP A 95 -19.16 2.40 6.69
CA ASP A 95 -20.27 3.14 7.28
C ASP A 95 -19.83 4.53 7.75
N VAL A 96 -18.70 4.64 8.44
CA VAL A 96 -18.13 5.94 8.85
C VAL A 96 -17.79 6.83 7.66
N VAL A 97 -17.26 6.24 6.56
CA VAL A 97 -17.05 6.98 5.31
C VAL A 97 -18.37 7.43 4.71
N GLY A 98 -19.40 6.56 4.72
CA GLY A 98 -20.74 6.89 4.23
C GLY A 98 -21.32 8.12 4.93
N GLU A 99 -21.18 8.22 6.24
CA GLU A 99 -21.58 9.41 7.01
C GLU A 99 -20.83 10.69 6.56
N LYS A 100 -19.52 10.57 6.31
CA LYS A 100 -18.67 11.71 5.89
C LYS A 100 -18.97 12.21 4.45
N ILE A 101 -19.53 11.37 3.61
CA ILE A 101 -19.87 11.72 2.21
C ILE A 101 -21.38 11.92 1.99
N ALA A 102 -22.20 11.80 3.02
CA ALA A 102 -23.67 11.88 2.93
C ALA A 102 -24.18 13.18 2.31
N ASP A 103 -23.49 14.29 2.55
CA ASP A 103 -23.86 15.61 1.99
C ASP A 103 -23.47 15.76 0.49
N ARG A 104 -22.85 14.76 -0.11
CA ARG A 104 -22.49 14.77 -1.51
C ARG A 104 -23.56 14.04 -2.34
N ASN A 105 -23.99 14.65 -3.41
CA ASN A 105 -25.03 14.09 -4.31
C ASN A 105 -24.43 12.98 -5.21
N PHE A 106 -24.12 11.83 -4.62
CA PHE A 106 -23.76 10.62 -5.36
C PHE A 106 -25.01 9.75 -5.57
N GLU A 107 -25.07 9.04 -6.68
CA GLU A 107 -26.00 7.92 -6.85
C GLU A 107 -25.68 6.83 -5.81
N ILE A 108 -26.69 6.10 -5.34
CA ILE A 108 -26.54 5.12 -4.23
C ILE A 108 -25.45 4.08 -4.55
N ALA A 109 -25.46 3.52 -5.75
CA ALA A 109 -24.46 2.53 -6.17
C ALA A 109 -23.05 3.12 -6.22
N GLU A 110 -22.88 4.35 -6.66
CA GLU A 110 -21.62 5.08 -6.70
C GLU A 110 -21.11 5.37 -5.28
N ALA A 111 -22.00 5.80 -4.39
CA ALA A 111 -21.66 6.04 -2.96
C ALA A 111 -21.18 4.75 -2.29
N ASP A 112 -21.79 3.59 -2.56
CA ASP A 112 -21.39 2.29 -2.02
C ASP A 112 -20.01 1.84 -2.51
N GLU A 113 -19.69 2.09 -3.77
CA GLU A 113 -18.37 1.80 -4.32
C GLU A 113 -17.29 2.72 -3.71
N ILE A 114 -17.57 4.03 -3.65
CA ILE A 114 -16.64 5.02 -3.10
C ILE A 114 -16.33 4.74 -1.63
N LYS A 115 -17.33 4.49 -0.79
CA LYS A 115 -17.11 4.22 0.64
C LYS A 115 -16.28 2.95 0.85
N THR A 116 -16.54 1.90 0.05
CA THR A 116 -15.77 0.66 0.11
C THR A 116 -14.33 0.88 -0.31
N MET A 117 -14.10 1.61 -1.39
CA MET A 117 -12.76 1.94 -1.89
C MET A 117 -11.93 2.73 -0.86
N ILE A 118 -12.56 3.71 -0.19
CA ILE A 118 -11.90 4.52 0.84
C ILE A 118 -11.60 3.67 2.08
N ALA A 119 -12.53 2.83 2.53
CA ALA A 119 -12.34 1.93 3.66
C ALA A 119 -11.19 0.94 3.43
N VAL A 120 -11.13 0.34 2.24
CA VAL A 120 -10.04 -0.57 1.85
C VAL A 120 -8.70 0.16 1.80
N ALA A 121 -8.66 1.37 1.26
CA ALA A 121 -7.43 2.16 1.21
C ALA A 121 -6.94 2.53 2.61
N ALA A 122 -7.84 2.93 3.52
CA ALA A 122 -7.53 3.24 4.90
C ALA A 122 -6.91 2.04 5.63
N LEU A 123 -7.52 0.86 5.50
CA LEU A 123 -7.03 -0.36 6.13
C LEU A 123 -5.69 -0.81 5.53
N LYS A 124 -5.58 -0.88 4.20
CA LYS A 124 -4.33 -1.27 3.52
C LYS A 124 -3.17 -0.35 3.88
N TYR A 125 -3.41 0.96 3.89
CA TYR A 125 -2.40 1.94 4.28
C TYR A 125 -1.91 1.70 5.71
N ALA A 126 -2.82 1.57 6.68
CA ALA A 126 -2.48 1.35 8.08
C ALA A 126 -1.64 0.08 8.31
N VAL A 127 -1.95 -1.00 7.56
CA VAL A 127 -1.21 -2.26 7.60
C VAL A 127 0.15 -2.14 6.93
N LEU A 128 0.20 -1.65 5.70
CA LEU A 128 1.41 -1.63 4.88
C LEU A 128 2.42 -0.54 5.29
N LYS A 129 1.99 0.45 6.06
CA LYS A 129 2.86 1.47 6.64
C LYS A 129 3.86 0.89 7.63
N GLN A 130 3.52 -0.22 8.27
CA GLN A 130 4.39 -0.86 9.26
C GLN A 130 5.43 -1.75 8.59
N SER A 131 6.65 -1.74 9.14
CA SER A 131 7.68 -2.69 8.71
C SER A 131 7.26 -4.13 9.04
N PRO A 132 7.61 -5.12 8.21
CA PRO A 132 7.36 -6.53 8.50
C PRO A 132 7.78 -6.91 9.93
N GLY A 133 6.95 -7.70 10.62
CA GLY A 133 7.17 -8.13 12.01
C GLY A 133 6.81 -7.12 13.10
N LYS A 134 6.49 -5.88 12.76
CA LYS A 134 6.04 -4.88 13.75
C LYS A 134 4.54 -4.95 13.97
N ASN A 135 4.12 -4.76 15.23
CA ASN A 135 2.69 -4.67 15.56
C ASN A 135 2.05 -3.44 14.93
N ILE A 136 0.80 -3.60 14.52
CA ILE A 136 -0.01 -2.57 13.90
C ILE A 136 -0.95 -2.02 14.97
N ILE A 137 -0.80 -0.74 15.31
CA ILE A 137 -1.77 -0.04 16.16
C ILE A 137 -2.74 0.66 15.22
N PHE A 138 -3.95 0.12 15.14
CA PHE A 138 -4.99 0.63 14.25
C PHE A 138 -5.86 1.64 14.98
N ASP A 139 -5.85 2.86 14.47
CA ASP A 139 -6.64 3.99 14.94
C ASP A 139 -7.61 4.37 13.81
N ARG A 140 -8.92 4.19 14.04
CA ARG A 140 -9.98 4.39 13.04
C ARG A 140 -10.02 5.83 12.51
N ASP A 141 -9.92 6.79 13.41
CA ASP A 141 -10.03 8.21 13.06
C ASP A 141 -8.84 8.66 12.21
N LYS A 142 -7.64 8.24 12.60
CA LYS A 142 -6.43 8.51 11.82
C LYS A 142 -6.43 7.81 10.48
N ALA A 143 -6.91 6.56 10.42
CA ALA A 143 -6.96 5.80 9.18
C ALA A 143 -7.90 6.43 8.14
N LEU A 144 -9.00 7.06 8.59
CA LEU A 144 -10.01 7.73 7.76
C LEU A 144 -9.79 9.25 7.62
N SER A 145 -8.63 9.76 8.03
CA SER A 145 -8.28 11.17 7.85
C SER A 145 -8.01 11.50 6.39
N PHE A 146 -8.49 12.63 5.93
CA PHE A 146 -8.12 13.21 4.62
C PHE A 146 -6.91 14.15 4.74
N GLU A 147 -6.29 14.23 5.90
CA GLU A 147 -5.11 15.04 6.18
C GLU A 147 -3.95 14.14 6.64
N GLY A 148 -2.80 14.30 6.01
CA GLY A 148 -1.54 13.67 6.42
C GLY A 148 -1.45 12.18 6.07
N ASP A 149 -1.18 11.36 7.04
CA ASP A 149 -0.58 10.04 6.96
C ASP A 149 -1.66 8.93 6.89
N SER A 150 -2.45 8.91 5.81
CA SER A 150 -3.56 7.99 5.59
C SER A 150 -3.75 7.60 4.11
N GLY A 151 -4.46 6.48 3.87
CA GLY A 151 -4.85 6.05 2.52
C GLY A 151 -5.75 7.08 1.82
N PRO A 152 -6.83 7.55 2.45
CA PRO A 152 -7.70 8.60 1.90
C PRO A 152 -6.98 9.90 1.52
N TYR A 153 -5.95 10.30 2.27
CA TYR A 153 -5.12 11.45 1.92
C TYR A 153 -4.40 11.27 0.57
N ILE A 154 -3.85 10.07 0.34
CA ILE A 154 -3.16 9.75 -0.93
C ILE A 154 -4.18 9.73 -2.08
N GLN A 155 -5.35 9.08 -1.88
CA GLN A 155 -6.43 9.08 -2.87
C GLN A 155 -6.89 10.49 -3.21
N TYR A 156 -7.10 11.35 -2.22
CA TYR A 156 -7.49 12.76 -2.41
C TYR A 156 -6.43 13.53 -3.22
N SER A 157 -5.15 13.32 -2.92
CA SER A 157 -4.05 13.94 -3.68
C SER A 157 -4.05 13.48 -5.14
N CYS A 158 -4.32 12.19 -5.41
CA CYS A 158 -4.47 11.67 -6.76
C CYS A 158 -5.65 12.28 -7.51
N VAL A 159 -6.82 12.35 -6.87
CA VAL A 159 -8.04 12.97 -7.44
C VAL A 159 -7.78 14.44 -7.75
N ARG A 160 -7.11 15.17 -6.86
CA ARG A 160 -6.72 16.58 -7.11
C ARG A 160 -5.85 16.71 -8.35
N ALA A 161 -4.84 15.85 -8.51
CA ALA A 161 -3.98 15.85 -9.70
C ALA A 161 -4.78 15.55 -10.98
N LYS A 162 -5.66 14.54 -10.95
CA LYS A 162 -6.53 14.20 -12.09
C LYS A 162 -7.47 15.35 -12.45
N SER A 163 -8.09 16.02 -11.48
CA SER A 163 -8.98 17.16 -11.71
C SER A 163 -8.27 18.35 -12.38
N VAL A 164 -6.98 18.59 -12.06
CA VAL A 164 -6.18 19.60 -12.77
C VAL A 164 -5.97 19.22 -14.23
N LEU A 165 -5.68 17.93 -14.49
CA LEU A 165 -5.46 17.43 -15.86
C LEU A 165 -6.75 17.45 -16.70
N GLU A 166 -7.90 17.14 -16.11
CA GLU A 166 -9.22 17.24 -16.75
C GLU A 166 -9.51 18.69 -17.16
N LYS A 167 -9.33 19.65 -16.24
CA LYS A 167 -9.48 21.09 -16.55
C LYS A 167 -8.52 21.55 -17.64
N ALA A 168 -7.29 21.03 -17.68
CA ALA A 168 -6.34 21.31 -18.71
C ALA A 168 -6.79 20.75 -20.07
N HIS A 169 -7.31 19.53 -20.09
CA HIS A 169 -7.87 18.88 -21.28
C HIS A 169 -9.03 19.70 -21.88
N ASP A 170 -9.96 20.17 -21.04
CA ASP A 170 -11.08 21.01 -21.48
C ASP A 170 -10.61 22.33 -22.12
N ARG A 171 -9.47 22.85 -21.65
CA ARG A 171 -8.80 24.03 -22.21
C ARG A 171 -7.87 23.70 -23.38
N LYS A 172 -7.78 22.44 -23.80
CA LYS A 172 -6.88 21.93 -24.87
C LYS A 172 -5.38 22.20 -24.57
N LEU A 173 -5.02 22.24 -23.28
CA LEU A 173 -3.65 22.37 -22.84
C LEU A 173 -2.97 21.02 -22.78
N ILE A 174 -1.71 20.94 -23.21
CA ILE A 174 -0.94 19.70 -23.31
C ILE A 174 0.24 19.75 -22.34
N PRO A 175 0.40 18.74 -21.46
CA PRO A 175 1.62 18.62 -20.66
C PRO A 175 2.87 18.54 -21.53
N ASN A 176 3.88 19.37 -21.25
CA ASN A 176 5.11 19.41 -22.03
C ASN A 176 6.35 19.25 -21.13
N PRO A 177 6.88 18.02 -20.99
CA PRO A 177 8.04 17.75 -20.14
C PRO A 177 9.38 18.18 -20.78
N HIS A 178 9.40 18.42 -22.09
CA HIS A 178 10.64 18.67 -22.84
C HIS A 178 11.07 20.14 -22.86
N LYS A 179 10.20 21.04 -22.44
CA LYS A 179 10.46 22.48 -22.45
C LYS A 179 10.59 22.97 -21.01
N LEU A 180 11.82 22.89 -20.49
CA LEU A 180 12.14 23.47 -19.18
C LEU A 180 12.01 25.01 -19.30
N PRO A 181 11.21 25.65 -18.42
CA PRO A 181 11.10 27.12 -18.46
C PRO A 181 12.40 27.81 -18.06
N ASP A 182 12.68 28.94 -18.66
CA ASP A 182 13.86 29.78 -18.33
C ASP A 182 13.81 30.15 -16.83
N GLY A 183 14.92 29.93 -16.11
CA GLY A 183 15.03 30.25 -14.70
C GLY A 183 14.27 29.29 -13.78
N TRP A 184 13.78 28.16 -14.30
CA TRP A 184 13.10 27.15 -13.47
C TRP A 184 14.07 26.51 -12.49
N ALA A 185 13.77 26.64 -11.19
CA ALA A 185 14.47 25.90 -10.16
C ALA A 185 13.76 24.56 -9.91
N THR A 186 14.52 23.46 -9.98
CA THR A 186 13.99 22.11 -9.72
C THR A 186 13.32 22.03 -8.35
N ARG A 187 12.06 21.60 -8.33
CA ARG A 187 11.26 21.48 -7.10
C ARG A 187 11.57 20.17 -6.37
N PRO A 188 11.34 20.08 -5.05
CA PRO A 188 11.45 18.82 -4.31
C PRO A 188 10.60 17.70 -4.92
N LEU A 189 9.38 18.00 -5.34
CA LEU A 189 8.47 17.04 -5.99
C LEU A 189 9.11 16.38 -7.22
N GLU A 190 9.79 17.15 -8.09
CA GLU A 190 10.44 16.60 -9.30
C GLU A 190 11.56 15.61 -8.94
N LYS A 191 12.36 15.93 -7.91
CA LYS A 191 13.41 15.04 -7.41
C LYS A 191 12.83 13.75 -6.86
N MET A 192 11.67 13.82 -6.21
CA MET A 192 10.99 12.64 -5.71
C MET A 192 10.43 11.79 -6.84
N LEU A 193 9.75 12.38 -7.82
CA LEU A 193 9.23 11.65 -8.98
C LEU A 193 10.36 10.92 -9.74
N TYR A 194 11.53 11.53 -9.87
CA TYR A 194 12.70 10.88 -10.47
C TYR A 194 13.16 9.63 -9.72
N ARG A 195 12.99 9.58 -8.40
CA ARG A 195 13.38 8.44 -7.56
C ARG A 195 12.40 7.27 -7.52
N PHE A 196 11.27 7.38 -8.23
CA PHE A 196 10.24 6.34 -8.20
C PHE A 196 10.77 4.94 -8.55
N PRO A 197 11.51 4.73 -9.66
CA PRO A 197 12.02 3.39 -10.01
C PRO A 197 12.96 2.81 -8.94
N GLU A 198 13.86 3.62 -8.40
CA GLU A 198 14.78 3.23 -7.32
C GLU A 198 14.01 2.78 -6.06
N THR A 199 12.93 3.49 -5.72
CA THR A 199 12.08 3.15 -4.57
C THR A 199 11.38 1.80 -4.74
N ILE A 200 10.86 1.53 -5.93
CA ILE A 200 10.21 0.25 -6.25
C ILE A 200 11.22 -0.90 -6.20
N GLU A 201 12.38 -0.73 -6.82
CA GLU A 201 13.45 -1.72 -6.81
C GLU A 201 13.92 -2.03 -5.37
N LYS A 202 14.11 -1.01 -4.54
CA LYS A 202 14.45 -1.17 -3.14
C LYS A 202 13.38 -1.92 -2.37
N ALA A 203 12.11 -1.54 -2.52
CA ALA A 203 10.99 -2.18 -1.84
C ALA A 203 10.86 -3.66 -2.22
N MET A 204 11.08 -3.99 -3.49
CA MET A 204 11.05 -5.36 -4.01
C MET A 204 12.21 -6.19 -3.45
N ASN A 205 13.43 -5.67 -3.47
CA ASN A 205 14.62 -6.38 -3.01
C ASN A 205 14.59 -6.65 -1.50
N GLU A 206 14.12 -5.69 -0.73
CA GLU A 206 13.98 -5.77 0.73
C GLU A 206 12.70 -6.50 1.18
N VAL A 207 11.76 -6.77 0.25
CA VAL A 207 10.39 -7.24 0.56
C VAL A 207 9.72 -6.33 1.62
N ALA A 208 9.81 -5.03 1.38
CA ALA A 208 9.51 -3.97 2.35
C ALA A 208 8.47 -2.98 1.78
N PRO A 209 7.17 -3.34 1.75
CA PRO A 209 6.10 -2.50 1.17
C PRO A 209 5.97 -1.14 1.85
N GLN A 210 6.38 -1.02 3.12
CA GLN A 210 6.39 0.28 3.82
C GLN A 210 7.28 1.34 3.15
N ASN A 211 8.27 0.93 2.36
CA ASN A 211 9.09 1.87 1.59
C ASN A 211 8.25 2.59 0.54
N ILE A 212 7.32 1.87 -0.11
CA ILE A 212 6.38 2.46 -1.09
C ILE A 212 5.39 3.36 -0.37
N VAL A 213 4.83 2.92 0.77
CA VAL A 213 3.87 3.72 1.54
C VAL A 213 4.50 5.03 2.02
N THR A 214 5.72 4.97 2.56
CA THR A 214 6.45 6.17 2.99
C THR A 214 6.71 7.10 1.82
N TYR A 215 7.16 6.56 0.71
CA TYR A 215 7.45 7.33 -0.50
C TYR A 215 6.20 8.01 -1.07
N VAL A 216 5.10 7.28 -1.27
CA VAL A 216 3.88 7.86 -1.86
C VAL A 216 3.25 8.92 -0.94
N THR A 217 3.38 8.76 0.38
CA THR A 217 2.94 9.78 1.35
C THR A 217 3.74 11.07 1.19
N GLN A 218 5.05 10.96 1.03
CA GLN A 218 5.91 12.10 0.79
C GLN A 218 5.60 12.76 -0.57
N VAL A 219 5.41 11.97 -1.63
CA VAL A 219 5.00 12.50 -2.95
C VAL A 219 3.67 13.25 -2.85
N ALA A 220 2.69 12.71 -2.15
CA ALA A 220 1.40 13.37 -1.93
C ALA A 220 1.55 14.69 -1.15
N SER A 221 2.41 14.71 -0.13
CA SER A 221 2.71 15.92 0.66
C SER A 221 3.38 17.00 -0.19
N GLU A 222 4.42 16.65 -0.93
CA GLU A 222 5.12 17.59 -1.82
C GLU A 222 4.22 18.06 -2.96
N PHE A 223 3.37 17.20 -3.50
CA PHE A 223 2.38 17.59 -4.49
C PHE A 223 1.36 18.59 -3.93
N ASN A 224 0.84 18.36 -2.72
CA ASN A 224 -0.11 19.28 -2.10
C ASN A 224 0.55 20.63 -1.78
N SER A 225 1.82 20.64 -1.39
CA SER A 225 2.61 21.87 -1.23
C SER A 225 2.82 22.59 -2.57
N PHE A 226 3.21 21.87 -3.61
CA PHE A 226 3.35 22.41 -4.97
C PHE A 226 2.03 23.03 -5.46
N TYR A 227 0.93 22.28 -5.32
CA TYR A 227 -0.40 22.74 -5.73
C TYR A 227 -0.89 23.98 -4.95
N GLY A 228 -0.55 24.06 -3.66
CA GLY A 228 -0.93 25.22 -2.83
C GLY A 228 -0.13 26.48 -3.11
N ASN A 229 1.13 26.32 -3.53
CA ASN A 229 2.03 27.46 -3.76
C ASN A 229 2.16 27.88 -5.24
N GLU A 230 1.79 26.99 -6.17
CA GLU A 230 1.92 27.23 -7.61
C GLU A 230 0.56 27.16 -8.30
N GLN A 231 0.15 28.21 -8.95
CA GLN A 231 -0.99 28.13 -9.85
C GLN A 231 -0.55 27.38 -11.13
N VAL A 232 -1.09 26.15 -11.30
CA VAL A 232 -0.70 25.27 -12.41
C VAL A 232 -1.26 25.79 -13.75
N LEU A 233 -2.55 26.17 -13.77
CA LEU A 233 -3.26 26.68 -14.96
C LEU A 233 -3.27 28.21 -14.92
N ASP A 234 -2.14 28.83 -15.22
CA ASP A 234 -1.92 30.27 -15.09
C ASP A 234 -1.69 31.03 -16.41
N GLY A 235 -1.71 30.32 -17.54
CA GLY A 235 -1.45 30.90 -18.86
C GLY A 235 0.00 31.29 -19.11
N SER A 236 0.93 30.97 -18.20
CA SER A 236 2.35 31.30 -18.33
C SER A 236 3.09 30.38 -19.32
N LYS A 237 4.31 30.75 -19.69
CA LYS A 237 5.20 29.90 -20.50
C LYS A 237 5.57 28.59 -19.82
N SER A 238 5.43 28.50 -18.48
CA SER A 238 5.74 27.32 -17.68
C SER A 238 4.53 26.40 -17.47
N GLU A 239 3.32 26.77 -17.91
CA GLU A 239 2.08 26.02 -17.69
C GLU A 239 2.17 24.57 -18.19
N GLY A 240 2.68 24.36 -19.42
CA GLY A 240 2.85 23.02 -19.98
C GLY A 240 3.82 22.15 -19.18
N TYR A 241 4.89 22.74 -18.61
CA TYR A 241 5.83 22.02 -17.75
C TYR A 241 5.23 21.70 -16.37
N LYS A 242 4.51 22.65 -15.75
CA LYS A 242 3.75 22.40 -14.52
C LYS A 242 2.74 21.27 -14.69
N LEU A 243 2.02 21.24 -15.81
CA LEU A 243 1.11 20.16 -16.16
C LEU A 243 1.83 18.81 -16.31
N ALA A 244 3.05 18.80 -16.86
CA ALA A 244 3.84 17.57 -16.93
C ALA A 244 4.19 17.02 -15.54
N ILE A 245 4.54 17.89 -14.58
CA ILE A 245 4.77 17.51 -13.18
C ILE A 245 3.49 16.92 -12.56
N VAL A 246 2.33 17.56 -12.73
CA VAL A 246 1.04 17.05 -12.24
C VAL A 246 0.71 15.69 -12.83
N ARG A 247 0.93 15.52 -14.15
CA ARG A 247 0.71 14.23 -14.82
C ARG A 247 1.63 13.13 -14.28
N ALA A 248 2.92 13.42 -14.11
CA ALA A 248 3.88 12.49 -13.55
C ALA A 248 3.48 12.09 -12.11
N THR A 249 3.04 13.05 -11.30
CA THR A 249 2.54 12.81 -9.95
C THR A 249 1.33 11.89 -9.95
N SER A 250 0.34 12.16 -10.82
CA SER A 250 -0.84 11.29 -10.94
C SER A 250 -0.47 9.86 -11.31
N ILE A 251 0.46 9.67 -12.26
CA ILE A 251 0.95 8.35 -12.68
C ILE A 251 1.65 7.64 -11.52
N VAL A 252 2.55 8.32 -10.82
CA VAL A 252 3.33 7.73 -9.72
C VAL A 252 2.42 7.33 -8.56
N ILE A 253 1.51 8.21 -8.13
CA ILE A 253 0.58 7.88 -7.04
C ILE A 253 -0.34 6.71 -7.44
N THR A 254 -0.79 6.65 -8.70
CA THR A 254 -1.66 5.55 -9.17
C THR A 254 -0.91 4.22 -9.20
N ASN A 255 0.40 4.21 -9.45
CA ASN A 255 1.21 3.01 -9.52
C ASN A 255 1.71 2.53 -8.13
N CYS A 256 1.66 3.36 -7.11
CA CYS A 256 1.97 2.99 -5.73
C CYS A 256 0.79 2.34 -5.02
#